data_722ed15d4aac15cdd9a3dd7f69540443
#
_entry.id   722ed15d4aac15cdd9a3dd7f69540443
#
_cell.length_a   1.000
_cell.length_b   1.000
_cell.length_c   1.000
_cell.angle_alpha   90.00
_cell.angle_beta   90.00
_cell.angle_gamma   90.00
#
_symmetry.space_group_name_H-M   'P 1'
#
loop_
_entity.id
_entity.type
_entity.pdbx_description
1 polymer ?
#
loop_
_entity_poly.entity_id
_entity_poly.type
_entity_poly.pdbx_seq_one_letter_code
_entity_poly.pdbx_strand_id
1 'polypeptide(L)'
;MSRVVSDADEVRSGAVLIPVKAFAEAKGRLAAAVESSDRALLARRMATHVVEAQELPVAVCCDDEGVAAWARSVGAEVVWCPETDLNGAIAAGFRHLGDRGITSVAIAHSDLPLASSLHDLLYWPGVTIVPDRHRTGTNVMALPTDLDFGFSYGAGSFARHIVEAVRHRRGLRIVHDPALGWDVDQPADLDLPGSGDLIRRLLDEQPDPEDPNS
;
A
#
# COMPACT_ATOMS: atom_id res chain seq x y z
N MET A 1 37.49 9.08 28.42
CA MET A 1 36.44 8.04 28.27
C MET A 1 35.47 8.52 27.22
N SER A 2 35.72 8.19 25.96
CA SER A 2 34.80 8.51 24.84
C SER A 2 33.65 7.54 24.87
N ARG A 3 32.43 8.11 24.98
CA ARG A 3 31.18 7.37 24.92
C ARG A 3 30.99 6.93 23.45
N VAL A 4 31.14 5.64 23.19
CA VAL A 4 30.73 5.04 21.91
C VAL A 4 29.21 5.19 21.86
N VAL A 5 28.74 6.15 21.08
CA VAL A 5 27.32 6.24 20.69
C VAL A 5 27.12 5.04 19.80
N SER A 6 26.28 4.09 20.22
CA SER A 6 25.94 2.92 19.41
C SER A 6 25.07 3.40 18.24
N ASP A 7 25.38 2.94 17.03
CA ASP A 7 24.63 3.19 15.78
C ASP A 7 23.16 2.67 15.79
N ALA A 8 22.63 2.34 16.95
CA ALA A 8 21.29 1.78 17.12
C ALA A 8 20.18 2.82 17.38
N ASP A 9 20.54 4.11 17.55
CA ASP A 9 19.58 5.18 17.89
C ASP A 9 19.36 6.21 16.76
N GLU A 10 19.74 5.91 15.54
CA GLU A 10 19.30 6.72 14.41
C GLU A 10 17.80 6.43 14.18
N VAL A 11 16.96 7.38 14.61
CA VAL A 11 15.49 7.33 14.39
C VAL A 11 15.25 7.16 12.89
N ARG A 12 14.94 5.94 12.49
CA ARG A 12 14.63 5.65 11.09
C ARG A 12 13.41 6.46 10.69
N SER A 13 13.59 7.39 9.77
CA SER A 13 12.49 8.12 9.15
C SER A 13 11.71 7.16 8.25
N GLY A 14 10.48 6.83 8.61
CA GLY A 14 9.61 5.91 7.88
C GLY A 14 8.50 6.62 7.15
N ALA A 15 8.04 6.06 6.02
CA ALA A 15 6.84 6.49 5.31
C ALA A 15 6.11 5.29 4.69
N VAL A 16 4.83 5.51 4.35
CA VAL A 16 4.03 4.54 3.60
C VAL A 16 3.82 5.05 2.18
N LEU A 17 4.01 4.18 1.19
CA LEU A 17 3.78 4.45 -0.23
C LEU A 17 2.61 3.61 -0.72
N ILE A 18 1.60 4.24 -1.30
CA ILE A 18 0.39 3.57 -1.78
C ILE A 18 0.18 3.91 -3.26
N PRO A 19 0.36 2.95 -4.18
CA PRO A 19 0.02 3.15 -5.58
C PRO A 19 -1.51 3.06 -5.75
N VAL A 20 -2.12 4.06 -6.39
CA VAL A 20 -3.56 4.11 -6.64
C VAL A 20 -3.81 4.51 -8.09
N LYS A 21 -4.57 3.68 -8.81
CA LYS A 21 -5.08 3.99 -10.15
C LYS A 21 -6.43 4.70 -10.08
N ALA A 22 -6.88 5.25 -11.22
CA ALA A 22 -8.21 5.84 -11.33
C ALA A 22 -9.28 4.93 -10.72
N PHE A 23 -10.06 5.44 -9.76
CA PHE A 23 -11.07 4.66 -9.06
C PHE A 23 -12.13 4.10 -10.01
N ALA A 24 -12.46 4.84 -11.08
CA ALA A 24 -13.41 4.40 -12.12
C ALA A 24 -12.96 3.11 -12.84
N GLU A 25 -11.64 2.87 -12.92
CA GLU A 25 -11.08 1.68 -13.57
C GLU A 25 -10.80 0.55 -12.57
N ALA A 26 -10.97 0.83 -11.27
CA ALA A 26 -10.65 -0.12 -10.22
C ALA A 26 -11.65 -1.28 -10.17
N LYS A 27 -11.18 -2.44 -9.67
CA LYS A 27 -12.04 -3.57 -9.31
C LYS A 27 -12.88 -4.14 -10.45
N GLY A 28 -12.37 -4.12 -11.68
CA GLY A 28 -13.07 -4.70 -12.85
C GLY A 28 -13.51 -6.16 -12.66
N ARG A 29 -12.77 -6.96 -11.88
CA ARG A 29 -13.13 -8.35 -11.58
C ARG A 29 -14.35 -8.49 -10.66
N LEU A 30 -14.74 -7.43 -9.95
CA LEU A 30 -15.96 -7.38 -9.14
C LEU A 30 -17.22 -7.08 -9.97
N ALA A 31 -17.11 -6.84 -11.29
CA ALA A 31 -18.22 -6.41 -12.15
C ALA A 31 -19.41 -7.40 -12.18
N ALA A 32 -19.18 -8.67 -11.85
CA ALA A 32 -20.26 -9.65 -11.75
C ALA A 32 -21.10 -9.52 -10.46
N ALA A 33 -20.61 -8.82 -9.44
CA ALA A 33 -21.25 -8.72 -8.12
C ALA A 33 -21.54 -7.28 -7.67
N VAL A 34 -20.86 -6.28 -8.26
CA VAL A 34 -20.92 -4.88 -7.81
C VAL A 34 -21.02 -3.95 -9.00
N GLU A 35 -21.98 -3.01 -8.98
CA GLU A 35 -22.16 -1.99 -10.01
C GLU A 35 -20.92 -1.08 -10.15
N SER A 36 -20.80 -0.40 -11.29
CA SER A 36 -19.60 0.40 -11.59
C SER A 36 -19.34 1.54 -10.60
N SER A 37 -20.41 2.27 -10.23
CA SER A 37 -20.37 3.34 -9.24
C SER A 37 -19.91 2.82 -7.88
N ASP A 38 -20.47 1.69 -7.45
CA ASP A 38 -20.20 1.10 -6.16
C ASP A 38 -18.78 0.51 -6.10
N ARG A 39 -18.24 0.01 -7.23
CA ARG A 39 -16.86 -0.44 -7.33
C ARG A 39 -15.88 0.72 -7.14
N ALA A 40 -16.14 1.86 -7.78
CA ALA A 40 -15.32 3.06 -7.63
C ALA A 40 -15.36 3.58 -6.18
N LEU A 41 -16.57 3.61 -5.59
CA LEU A 41 -16.77 4.00 -4.20
C LEU A 41 -16.05 3.04 -3.24
N LEU A 42 -16.20 1.73 -3.43
CA LEU A 42 -15.54 0.71 -2.62
C LEU A 42 -14.01 0.85 -2.70
N ALA A 43 -13.45 1.01 -3.91
CA ALA A 43 -12.02 1.19 -4.10
C ALA A 43 -11.51 2.44 -3.38
N ARG A 44 -12.22 3.57 -3.49
CA ARG A 44 -11.89 4.82 -2.79
C ARG A 44 -11.92 4.65 -1.27
N ARG A 45 -12.96 4.01 -0.73
CA ARG A 45 -13.11 3.79 0.72
C ARG A 45 -12.05 2.86 1.29
N MET A 46 -11.73 1.77 0.59
CA MET A 46 -10.62 0.90 0.99
C MET A 46 -9.29 1.66 1.00
N ALA A 47 -9.02 2.44 -0.05
CA ALA A 47 -7.82 3.28 -0.11
C ALA A 47 -7.79 4.30 1.04
N THR A 48 -8.93 4.94 1.35
CA THR A 48 -9.06 5.85 2.50
C THR A 48 -8.74 5.13 3.81
N HIS A 49 -9.33 3.95 4.03
CA HIS A 49 -9.03 3.14 5.21
C HIS A 49 -7.54 2.81 5.34
N VAL A 50 -6.88 2.40 4.24
CA VAL A 50 -5.44 2.10 4.26
C VAL A 50 -4.62 3.34 4.63
N VAL A 51 -4.97 4.53 4.12
CA VAL A 51 -4.29 5.79 4.46
C VAL A 51 -4.51 6.16 5.92
N GLU A 52 -5.75 6.16 6.39
CA GLU A 52 -6.14 6.58 7.75
C GLU A 52 -5.62 5.63 8.84
N ALA A 53 -5.39 4.36 8.50
CA ALA A 53 -4.78 3.40 9.41
C ALA A 53 -3.30 3.70 9.72
N GLN A 54 -2.67 4.67 9.02
CA GLN A 54 -1.25 4.95 9.19
C GLN A 54 -1.00 6.14 10.11
N GLU A 55 -0.06 5.96 11.03
CA GLU A 55 0.51 7.03 11.87
C GLU A 55 1.72 7.71 11.22
N LEU A 56 2.26 7.10 10.17
CA LEU A 56 3.42 7.58 9.42
C LEU A 56 2.97 8.49 8.27
N PRO A 57 3.85 9.36 7.75
CA PRO A 57 3.61 10.07 6.51
C PRO A 57 3.23 9.11 5.38
N VAL A 58 2.17 9.44 4.65
CA VAL A 58 1.70 8.65 3.51
C VAL A 58 1.93 9.42 2.21
N ALA A 59 2.47 8.72 1.21
CA ALA A 59 2.56 9.20 -0.16
C ALA A 59 1.72 8.31 -1.08
N VAL A 60 0.97 8.92 -2.00
CA VAL A 60 0.15 8.23 -3.00
C VAL A 60 0.77 8.46 -4.38
N CYS A 61 1.14 7.36 -5.06
CA CYS A 61 1.52 7.39 -6.47
C CYS A 61 0.28 7.27 -7.34
N CYS A 62 0.06 8.24 -8.23
CA CYS A 62 -1.08 8.23 -9.14
C CYS A 62 -0.78 9.01 -10.45
N ASP A 63 -1.63 8.77 -11.44
CA ASP A 63 -1.66 9.47 -12.75
C ASP A 63 -3.07 9.99 -13.08
N ASP A 64 -3.97 10.04 -12.09
CA ASP A 64 -5.35 10.49 -12.22
C ASP A 64 -5.61 11.68 -11.29
N GLU A 65 -6.19 12.77 -11.83
CA GLU A 65 -6.46 14.00 -11.08
C GLU A 65 -7.48 13.81 -9.95
N GLY A 66 -8.48 12.93 -10.14
CA GLY A 66 -9.47 12.62 -9.11
C GLY A 66 -8.82 11.88 -7.93
N VAL A 67 -7.91 10.94 -8.21
CA VAL A 67 -7.10 10.28 -7.19
C VAL A 67 -6.17 11.27 -6.49
N ALA A 68 -5.54 12.17 -7.24
CA ALA A 68 -4.66 13.18 -6.66
C ALA A 68 -5.42 14.16 -5.74
N ALA A 69 -6.63 14.57 -6.15
CA ALA A 69 -7.49 15.41 -5.32
C ALA A 69 -7.91 14.68 -4.03
N TRP A 70 -8.34 13.42 -4.15
CA TRP A 70 -8.66 12.59 -3.02
C TRP A 70 -7.46 12.40 -2.08
N ALA A 71 -6.29 12.06 -2.60
CA ALA A 71 -5.09 11.84 -1.78
C ALA A 71 -4.77 13.08 -0.91
N ARG A 72 -4.87 14.28 -1.51
CA ARG A 72 -4.70 15.53 -0.75
C ARG A 72 -5.77 15.72 0.31
N SER A 73 -7.03 15.35 0.04
CA SER A 73 -8.13 15.49 1.00
C SER A 73 -7.98 14.61 2.23
N VAL A 74 -7.32 13.45 2.09
CA VAL A 74 -6.99 12.55 3.21
C VAL A 74 -5.61 12.80 3.83
N GLY A 75 -4.95 13.90 3.48
CA GLY A 75 -3.68 14.31 4.06
C GLY A 75 -2.44 13.59 3.50
N ALA A 76 -2.57 12.85 2.40
CA ALA A 76 -1.44 12.17 1.78
C ALA A 76 -0.68 13.08 0.80
N GLU A 77 0.63 12.89 0.71
CA GLU A 77 1.46 13.51 -0.32
C GLU A 77 1.18 12.86 -1.68
N VAL A 78 1.06 13.65 -2.73
CA VAL A 78 0.86 13.13 -4.11
C VAL A 78 2.19 13.04 -4.83
N VAL A 79 2.55 11.85 -5.29
CA VAL A 79 3.64 11.62 -6.24
C VAL A 79 3.03 11.37 -7.60
N TRP A 80 3.12 12.36 -8.47
CA TRP A 80 2.54 12.30 -9.81
C TRP A 80 3.40 11.44 -10.73
N CYS A 81 2.83 10.36 -11.28
CA CYS A 81 3.55 9.33 -12.04
C CYS A 81 2.88 9.08 -13.40
N PRO A 82 2.85 10.06 -14.33
CA PRO A 82 2.18 9.89 -15.61
C PRO A 82 2.91 8.86 -16.48
N GLU A 83 2.15 8.18 -17.34
CA GLU A 83 2.67 7.27 -18.36
C GLU A 83 3.52 6.11 -17.81
N THR A 84 3.31 5.70 -16.55
CA THR A 84 4.01 4.57 -15.93
C THR A 84 3.04 3.42 -15.63
N ASP A 85 3.58 2.20 -15.63
CA ASP A 85 2.86 1.06 -15.05
C ASP A 85 2.96 1.07 -13.52
N LEU A 86 2.32 0.09 -12.87
CA LEU A 86 2.36 -0.05 -11.41
C LEU A 86 3.80 -0.09 -10.86
N ASN A 87 4.69 -0.82 -11.51
CA ASN A 87 6.07 -0.98 -11.05
C ASN A 87 6.87 0.31 -11.20
N GLY A 88 6.66 1.01 -12.32
CA GLY A 88 7.26 2.31 -12.57
C GLY A 88 6.80 3.38 -11.58
N ALA A 89 5.50 3.43 -11.27
CA ALA A 89 4.94 4.35 -10.27
C ALA A 89 5.51 4.08 -8.86
N ILE A 90 5.57 2.81 -8.46
CA ILE A 90 6.17 2.43 -7.17
C ILE A 90 7.66 2.80 -7.12
N ALA A 91 8.43 2.52 -8.18
CA ALA A 91 9.85 2.86 -8.24
C ALA A 91 10.08 4.38 -8.17
N ALA A 92 9.23 5.16 -8.83
CA ALA A 92 9.28 6.63 -8.79
C ALA A 92 8.97 7.16 -7.39
N GLY A 93 7.88 6.67 -6.74
CA GLY A 93 7.51 7.06 -5.39
C GLY A 93 8.54 6.64 -4.34
N PHE A 94 9.07 5.45 -4.44
CA PHE A 94 10.12 4.96 -3.55
C PHE A 94 11.38 5.82 -3.61
N ARG A 95 11.84 6.16 -4.82
CA ARG A 95 12.97 7.06 -5.04
C ARG A 95 12.67 8.46 -4.51
N HIS A 96 11.49 9.01 -4.82
CA HIS A 96 11.06 10.32 -4.35
C HIS A 96 11.13 10.43 -2.82
N LEU A 97 10.66 9.43 -2.08
CA LEU A 97 10.73 9.41 -0.62
C LEU A 97 12.18 9.30 -0.13
N GLY A 98 13.01 8.48 -0.76
CA GLY A 98 14.44 8.37 -0.44
C GLY A 98 15.19 9.70 -0.63
N ASP A 99 14.93 10.41 -1.75
CA ASP A 99 15.53 11.73 -2.05
C ASP A 99 15.11 12.80 -1.02
N ARG A 100 14.01 12.60 -0.30
CA ARG A 100 13.54 13.47 0.79
C ARG A 100 14.05 13.05 2.17
N GLY A 101 14.93 12.08 2.24
CA GLY A 101 15.57 11.65 3.48
C GLY A 101 14.76 10.60 4.26
N ILE A 102 13.72 10.00 3.69
CA ILE A 102 13.07 8.82 4.27
C ILE A 102 14.02 7.64 4.14
N THR A 103 14.28 6.95 5.23
CA THR A 103 15.25 5.85 5.28
C THR A 103 14.63 4.47 5.14
N SER A 104 13.29 4.35 5.34
CA SER A 104 12.57 3.09 5.19
C SER A 104 11.14 3.35 4.70
N VAL A 105 10.67 2.57 3.73
CA VAL A 105 9.33 2.72 3.13
C VAL A 105 8.56 1.41 3.21
N ALA A 106 7.30 1.47 3.67
CA ALA A 106 6.34 0.40 3.50
C ALA A 106 5.47 0.71 2.28
N ILE A 107 5.50 -0.17 1.28
CA ILE A 107 4.66 -0.10 0.09
C ILE A 107 3.45 -0.98 0.36
N ALA A 108 2.24 -0.44 0.29
CA ALA A 108 1.00 -1.18 0.52
C ALA A 108 0.03 -1.02 -0.65
N HIS A 109 -0.70 -2.08 -0.98
CA HIS A 109 -1.83 -1.99 -1.89
C HIS A 109 -2.98 -1.20 -1.25
N SER A 110 -3.78 -0.53 -2.06
CA SER A 110 -4.90 0.32 -1.62
C SER A 110 -6.19 -0.44 -1.35
N ASP A 111 -6.21 -1.75 -1.52
CA ASP A 111 -7.39 -2.62 -1.46
C ASP A 111 -7.37 -3.59 -0.28
N LEU A 112 -6.74 -3.19 0.81
CA LEU A 112 -6.59 -3.93 2.05
C LEU A 112 -7.63 -3.43 3.10
N PRO A 113 -8.86 -3.94 3.11
CA PRO A 113 -9.94 -3.42 3.95
C PRO A 113 -9.71 -3.63 5.46
N LEU A 114 -8.78 -4.51 5.83
CA LEU A 114 -8.40 -4.79 7.22
C LEU A 114 -7.03 -4.21 7.59
N ALA A 115 -6.48 -3.32 6.76
CA ALA A 115 -5.17 -2.75 7.03
C ALA A 115 -5.14 -2.07 8.41
N SER A 116 -4.05 -2.28 9.12
CA SER A 116 -3.68 -1.58 10.34
C SER A 116 -2.36 -0.83 10.13
N SER A 117 -1.84 -0.18 11.16
CA SER A 117 -0.54 0.49 11.09
C SER A 117 0.57 -0.43 10.59
N LEU A 118 1.35 0.05 9.62
CA LEU A 118 2.49 -0.65 9.04
C LEU A 118 3.81 -0.31 9.73
N HIS A 119 3.78 0.50 10.78
CA HIS A 119 4.94 1.01 11.48
C HIS A 119 5.91 -0.10 11.91
N ASP A 120 5.40 -1.19 12.48
CA ASP A 120 6.23 -2.29 12.98
C ASP A 120 6.97 -3.07 11.87
N LEU A 121 6.52 -2.95 10.62
CA LEU A 121 7.19 -3.59 9.50
C LEU A 121 8.50 -2.88 9.14
N LEU A 122 8.63 -1.59 9.46
CA LEU A 122 9.78 -0.74 9.13
C LEU A 122 10.98 -0.92 10.06
N TYR A 123 10.80 -1.54 11.23
CA TYR A 123 11.91 -1.77 12.16
C TYR A 123 12.91 -2.84 11.70
N TRP A 124 12.52 -3.68 10.75
CA TRP A 124 13.43 -4.68 10.21
C TRP A 124 14.44 -4.02 9.26
N PRO A 125 15.76 -4.27 9.42
CA PRO A 125 16.80 -3.60 8.62
C PRO A 125 16.92 -4.12 7.17
N GLY A 126 16.22 -5.20 6.84
CA GLY A 126 16.19 -5.81 5.52
C GLY A 126 14.85 -5.62 4.81
N VAL A 127 14.52 -6.54 3.91
CA VAL A 127 13.24 -6.55 3.20
C VAL A 127 12.22 -7.37 3.99
N THR A 128 11.07 -6.77 4.30
CA THR A 128 9.89 -7.46 4.85
C THR A 128 8.86 -7.60 3.73
N ILE A 129 8.29 -8.79 3.56
CA ILE A 129 7.22 -9.06 2.60
C ILE A 129 6.02 -9.64 3.32
N VAL A 130 4.84 -9.06 3.09
CA VAL A 130 3.54 -9.62 3.45
C VAL A 130 2.88 -10.09 2.16
N PRO A 131 2.77 -11.40 1.92
CA PRO A 131 2.10 -11.93 0.74
C PRO A 131 0.58 -11.79 0.85
N ASP A 132 -0.11 -11.91 -0.29
CA ASP A 132 -1.54 -12.17 -0.30
C ASP A 132 -1.85 -13.51 0.40
N ARG A 133 -3.12 -13.76 0.73
CA ARG A 133 -3.55 -14.99 1.42
C ARG A 133 -3.26 -16.27 0.61
N HIS A 134 -3.13 -16.15 -0.72
CA HIS A 134 -2.81 -17.24 -1.64
C HIS A 134 -1.30 -17.44 -1.83
N ARG A 135 -0.46 -16.52 -1.30
CA ARG A 135 1.01 -16.51 -1.46
C ARG A 135 1.45 -16.45 -2.91
N THR A 136 0.71 -15.74 -3.73
CA THR A 136 1.01 -15.51 -5.15
C THR A 136 1.40 -14.07 -5.43
N GLY A 137 0.76 -13.11 -4.75
CA GLY A 137 1.03 -11.68 -4.79
C GLY A 137 1.76 -11.16 -3.55
N THR A 138 2.09 -9.89 -3.58
CA THR A 138 2.69 -9.14 -2.47
C THR A 138 1.77 -7.98 -2.13
N ASN A 139 1.13 -8.01 -0.99
CA ASN A 139 0.20 -6.96 -0.54
C ASN A 139 0.93 -5.81 0.15
N VAL A 140 1.95 -6.14 0.96
CA VAL A 140 2.79 -5.13 1.61
C VAL A 140 4.26 -5.53 1.49
N MET A 141 5.11 -4.53 1.25
CA MET A 141 6.56 -4.68 1.28
C MET A 141 7.18 -3.52 2.03
N ALA A 142 8.03 -3.79 3.03
CA ALA A 142 8.80 -2.76 3.72
C ALA A 142 10.29 -2.99 3.52
N LEU A 143 11.03 -1.93 3.15
CA LEU A 143 12.45 -2.01 2.84
C LEU A 143 13.15 -0.66 3.03
N PRO A 144 14.49 -0.68 3.27
CA PRO A 144 15.30 0.52 3.30
C PRO A 144 15.39 1.20 1.92
N THR A 145 15.43 2.53 1.90
CA THR A 145 15.47 3.33 0.67
C THR A 145 16.83 3.36 -0.01
N ASP A 146 17.87 2.87 0.66
CA ASP A 146 19.22 2.72 0.10
C ASP A 146 19.40 1.45 -0.77
N LEU A 147 18.33 0.63 -0.92
CA LEU A 147 18.32 -0.53 -1.79
C LEU A 147 17.89 -0.15 -3.21
N ASP A 148 18.70 -0.52 -4.20
CA ASP A 148 18.32 -0.49 -5.62
C ASP A 148 17.44 -1.72 -5.93
N PHE A 149 16.19 -1.69 -5.40
CA PHE A 149 15.28 -2.83 -5.46
C PHE A 149 14.46 -2.85 -6.74
N GLY A 150 14.50 -3.98 -7.46
CA GLY A 150 13.72 -4.22 -8.67
C GLY A 150 12.28 -4.63 -8.35
N PHE A 151 11.33 -3.68 -8.40
CA PHE A 151 9.92 -3.98 -8.19
C PHE A 151 9.34 -4.77 -9.38
N SER A 152 8.55 -5.81 -9.07
CA SER A 152 7.96 -6.70 -10.06
C SER A 152 6.58 -7.20 -9.62
N TYR A 153 5.69 -6.26 -9.27
CA TYR A 153 4.31 -6.53 -8.92
C TYR A 153 3.54 -7.18 -10.09
N GLY A 154 2.39 -7.79 -9.78
CA GLY A 154 1.58 -8.57 -10.70
C GLY A 154 1.60 -10.07 -10.37
N ALA A 155 1.03 -10.90 -11.23
CA ALA A 155 0.90 -12.35 -10.98
C ALA A 155 2.25 -13.01 -10.66
N GLY A 156 2.33 -13.72 -9.53
CA GLY A 156 3.57 -14.35 -9.05
C GLY A 156 4.60 -13.39 -8.46
N SER A 157 4.20 -12.17 -8.10
CA SER A 157 5.11 -11.16 -7.55
C SER A 157 5.76 -11.60 -6.25
N PHE A 158 5.09 -12.37 -5.40
CA PHE A 158 5.65 -12.85 -4.14
C PHE A 158 6.96 -13.61 -4.35
N ALA A 159 6.97 -14.58 -5.27
CA ALA A 159 8.18 -15.35 -5.56
C ALA A 159 9.30 -14.48 -6.16
N ARG A 160 8.95 -13.55 -7.08
CA ARG A 160 9.95 -12.65 -7.70
C ARG A 160 10.56 -11.70 -6.67
N HIS A 161 9.76 -11.13 -5.77
CA HIS A 161 10.24 -10.24 -4.72
C HIS A 161 11.13 -10.97 -3.70
N ILE A 162 10.85 -12.25 -3.38
CA ILE A 162 11.75 -13.08 -2.57
C ILE A 162 13.13 -13.20 -3.24
N VAL A 163 13.15 -13.54 -4.53
CA VAL A 163 14.41 -13.69 -5.28
C VAL A 163 15.19 -12.38 -5.27
N GLU A 164 14.51 -11.25 -5.52
CA GLU A 164 15.14 -9.95 -5.51
C GLU A 164 15.67 -9.58 -4.12
N ALA A 165 14.88 -9.78 -3.06
CA ALA A 165 15.30 -9.50 -1.70
C ALA A 165 16.56 -10.29 -1.29
N VAL A 166 16.63 -11.56 -1.67
CA VAL A 166 17.80 -12.42 -1.40
C VAL A 166 19.06 -11.91 -2.11
N ARG A 167 18.94 -11.34 -3.32
CA ARG A 167 20.07 -10.75 -4.06
C ARG A 167 20.76 -9.62 -3.29
N HIS A 168 20.01 -8.84 -2.54
CA HIS A 168 20.55 -7.70 -1.77
C HIS A 168 21.30 -8.10 -0.49
N ARG A 169 21.17 -9.34 -0.01
CA ARG A 169 21.87 -9.88 1.17
C ARG A 169 21.68 -9.04 2.45
N ARG A 170 20.59 -8.26 2.55
CA ARG A 170 20.25 -7.42 3.71
C ARG A 170 19.30 -8.11 4.69
N GLY A 171 18.99 -9.37 4.45
CA GLY A 171 18.01 -10.15 5.19
C GLY A 171 16.60 -10.03 4.61
N LEU A 172 15.85 -11.12 4.71
CA LEU A 172 14.46 -11.22 4.29
C LEU A 172 13.60 -11.70 5.47
N ARG A 173 12.51 -11.00 5.71
CA ARG A 173 11.46 -11.40 6.65
C ARG A 173 10.16 -11.57 5.88
N ILE A 174 9.50 -12.71 6.03
CA ILE A 174 8.15 -12.94 5.51
C ILE A 174 7.20 -12.90 6.70
N VAL A 175 6.21 -12.02 6.63
CA VAL A 175 5.17 -11.87 7.66
C VAL A 175 3.86 -12.39 7.10
N HIS A 176 3.28 -13.38 7.76
CA HIS A 176 1.97 -13.90 7.44
C HIS A 176 0.96 -13.21 8.37
N ASP A 177 0.36 -12.14 7.89
CA ASP A 177 -0.67 -11.40 8.59
C ASP A 177 -2.01 -11.62 7.89
N PRO A 178 -3.03 -12.20 8.57
CA PRO A 178 -4.33 -12.46 7.95
C PRO A 178 -5.06 -11.18 7.48
N ALA A 179 -4.87 -10.06 8.16
CA ALA A 179 -5.50 -8.80 7.82
C ALA A 179 -4.83 -8.15 6.61
N LEU A 180 -3.50 -8.02 6.62
CA LEU A 180 -2.72 -7.47 5.51
C LEU A 180 -2.65 -8.42 4.32
N GLY A 181 -2.83 -9.73 4.54
CA GLY A 181 -2.90 -10.73 3.47
C GLY A 181 -4.23 -10.74 2.73
N TRP A 182 -5.24 -10.01 3.20
CA TRP A 182 -6.56 -9.99 2.59
C TRP A 182 -6.75 -8.75 1.71
N ASP A 183 -6.57 -8.91 0.43
CA ASP A 183 -6.94 -7.97 -0.62
C ASP A 183 -8.30 -8.34 -1.22
N VAL A 184 -9.07 -7.34 -1.67
CA VAL A 184 -10.39 -7.53 -2.26
C VAL A 184 -10.29 -7.39 -3.77
N ASP A 185 -10.16 -8.50 -4.48
CA ASP A 185 -10.00 -8.55 -5.94
C ASP A 185 -11.16 -9.25 -6.67
N GLN A 186 -11.80 -10.22 -6.02
CA GLN A 186 -12.86 -11.07 -6.60
C GLN A 186 -14.14 -11.02 -5.74
N PRO A 187 -15.32 -11.36 -6.28
CA PRO A 187 -16.55 -11.38 -5.50
C PRO A 187 -16.49 -12.19 -4.21
N ALA A 188 -15.77 -13.31 -4.19
CA ALA A 188 -15.58 -14.13 -3.00
C ALA A 188 -14.76 -13.41 -1.89
N ASP A 189 -14.03 -12.35 -2.22
CA ASP A 189 -13.24 -11.60 -1.26
C ASP A 189 -14.09 -10.63 -0.44
N LEU A 190 -15.32 -10.37 -0.90
CA LEU A 190 -16.32 -9.58 -0.16
C LEU A 190 -16.86 -10.32 1.07
N ASP A 191 -16.74 -11.66 1.10
CA ASP A 191 -17.16 -12.51 2.22
C ASP A 191 -16.02 -12.69 3.23
N LEU A 192 -15.55 -11.60 3.81
CA LEU A 192 -14.49 -11.62 4.81
C LEU A 192 -14.91 -12.38 6.08
N PRO A 193 -14.19 -13.42 6.49
CA PRO A 193 -14.46 -14.09 7.78
C PRO A 193 -14.30 -13.10 8.95
N GLY A 194 -15.38 -12.85 9.68
CA GLY A 194 -15.39 -11.96 10.84
C GLY A 194 -15.52 -10.47 10.54
N SER A 195 -15.66 -10.05 9.29
CA SER A 195 -15.75 -8.64 8.89
C SER A 195 -16.86 -8.35 7.87
N GLY A 196 -17.84 -9.24 7.72
CA GLY A 196 -19.03 -8.97 6.90
C GLY A 196 -19.66 -7.59 7.17
N ASP A 197 -19.49 -7.07 8.39
CA ASP A 197 -19.89 -5.73 8.77
C ASP A 197 -18.94 -4.63 8.25
N LEU A 198 -17.66 -4.90 7.97
CA LEU A 198 -16.73 -3.87 7.52
C LEU A 198 -16.96 -3.51 6.05
N ILE A 199 -17.03 -4.49 5.17
CA ILE A 199 -17.32 -4.20 3.75
C ILE A 199 -18.73 -3.63 3.61
N ARG A 200 -19.71 -4.14 4.37
CA ARG A 200 -21.03 -3.54 4.40
C ARG A 200 -20.99 -2.10 4.90
N ARG A 201 -20.27 -1.79 5.99
CA ARG A 201 -20.04 -0.42 6.44
C ARG A 201 -19.36 0.43 5.37
N LEU A 202 -18.31 -0.09 4.71
CA LEU A 202 -17.65 0.60 3.61
C LEU A 202 -18.58 0.85 2.41
N LEU A 203 -19.65 0.08 2.22
CA LEU A 203 -20.67 0.31 1.19
C LEU A 203 -21.84 1.17 1.69
N ASP A 204 -22.21 1.06 2.98
CA ASP A 204 -23.39 1.70 3.58
C ASP A 204 -23.10 3.11 4.15
N GLU A 205 -21.82 3.45 4.43
CA GLU A 205 -21.46 4.82 4.83
C GLU A 205 -21.83 5.79 3.70
N GLN A 206 -22.77 6.71 3.99
CA GLN A 206 -23.18 7.72 3.00
C GLN A 206 -21.97 8.57 2.58
N PRO A 207 -21.89 8.99 1.31
CA PRO A 207 -20.85 9.90 0.87
C PRO A 207 -20.89 11.16 1.74
N ASP A 208 -19.70 11.64 2.10
CA ASP A 208 -19.55 12.89 2.85
C ASP A 208 -20.28 14.01 2.08
N PRO A 209 -21.26 14.69 2.71
CA PRO A 209 -22.03 15.75 2.03
C PRO A 209 -21.17 16.95 1.57
N GLU A 210 -19.90 17.00 1.93
CA GLU A 210 -18.95 18.02 1.50
C GLU A 210 -18.04 17.57 0.33
N ASP A 211 -18.26 16.38 -0.25
CA ASP A 211 -17.50 15.94 -1.43
C ASP A 211 -17.98 16.68 -2.69
N PRO A 212 -17.15 17.55 -3.31
CA PRO A 212 -17.54 18.33 -4.49
C PRO A 212 -17.82 17.50 -5.75
N ASN A 213 -17.69 16.17 -5.69
CA ASN A 213 -17.91 15.22 -6.80
C ASN A 213 -19.05 14.20 -6.51
N SER A 214 -19.92 14.43 -5.52
CA SER A 214 -21.13 13.63 -5.29
C SER A 214 -22.34 14.16 -6.09
#